data_b14de534e7127aaa034b84bc9630c75e
#
_entry.id   b14de534e7127aaa034b84bc9630c75e
#
_cell.length_a   1.000
_cell.length_b   1.000
_cell.length_c   1.000
_cell.angle_alpha   90.00
_cell.angle_beta   90.00
_cell.angle_gamma   90.00
#
_symmetry.space_group_name_H-M   'P 1'
#
loop_
_entity.id
_entity.type
_entity.pdbx_description
1 polymer ?
#
loop_
_entity_poly.entity_id
_entity_poly.type
_entity_poly.pdbx_seq_one_letter_code
_entity_poly.pdbx_strand_id
1 'polypeptide(L)'
;VQFAFERYIDHVFGNSFDWRSCANVDLRATIELDSECHTPIMLCSGHGQDASTRVDKLAMLLKKELADVAMGSSESISDAMKKIANGVKTGKWVLLRNVHLSNEWLYSLEKHLKNLDIHANFRLFLASSMNAVLPPELLRKSEVLIFEQNPGIKTTIRRFLSSLPEERVNRKPLE
;
A
#
# COMPACT_ATOMS: atom_id res chain seq x y z
N VAL A 1 17.73 0.90 -23.92
CA VAL A 1 17.27 2.21 -23.40
C VAL A 1 17.35 2.23 -21.87
N GLN A 2 16.79 1.27 -21.15
CA GLN A 2 16.79 1.23 -19.67
C GLN A 2 18.22 1.26 -19.09
N PHE A 3 19.13 0.42 -19.59
CA PHE A 3 20.52 0.34 -19.11
C PHE A 3 21.32 1.64 -19.33
N ALA A 4 21.04 2.36 -20.42
CA ALA A 4 21.66 3.65 -20.68
C ALA A 4 21.15 4.74 -19.73
N PHE A 5 19.85 4.69 -19.39
CA PHE A 5 19.23 5.59 -18.45
C PHE A 5 19.73 5.36 -17.02
N GLU A 6 19.86 4.10 -16.62
CA GLU A 6 20.44 3.71 -15.32
C GLU A 6 21.87 4.24 -15.16
N ARG A 7 22.71 4.05 -16.18
CA ARG A 7 24.08 4.60 -16.19
C ARG A 7 24.13 6.13 -16.16
N TYR A 8 23.16 6.77 -16.84
CA TYR A 8 23.07 8.22 -16.80
C TYR A 8 22.71 8.74 -15.41
N ILE A 9 21.75 8.10 -14.73
CA ILE A 9 21.39 8.44 -13.35
C ILE A 9 22.58 8.23 -12.42
N ASP A 10 23.25 7.10 -12.48
CA ASP A 10 24.44 6.80 -11.67
C ASP A 10 25.58 7.82 -11.92
N HIS A 11 25.71 8.32 -13.15
CA HIS A 11 26.71 9.31 -13.50
C HIS A 11 26.37 10.72 -12.99
N VAL A 12 25.10 11.13 -13.09
CA VAL A 12 24.65 12.48 -12.73
C VAL A 12 24.46 12.66 -11.23
N PHE A 13 23.86 11.68 -10.58
CA PHE A 13 23.51 11.75 -9.15
C PHE A 13 24.52 11.03 -8.24
N GLY A 14 25.42 10.23 -8.81
CA GLY A 14 26.40 9.44 -8.06
C GLY A 14 25.74 8.45 -7.12
N ASN A 15 26.48 8.07 -6.06
CA ASN A 15 25.99 7.13 -5.05
C ASN A 15 24.99 7.75 -4.06
N SER A 16 24.66 9.03 -4.19
CA SER A 16 23.73 9.71 -3.30
C SER A 16 22.26 9.42 -3.60
N PHE A 17 21.97 8.87 -4.79
CA PHE A 17 20.63 8.49 -5.18
C PHE A 17 20.56 7.01 -5.55
N ASP A 18 20.10 6.18 -4.62
CA ASP A 18 19.90 4.76 -4.87
C ASP A 18 18.48 4.50 -5.44
N TRP A 19 18.33 4.68 -6.75
CA TRP A 19 17.09 4.40 -7.47
C TRP A 19 16.69 2.90 -7.42
N ARG A 20 17.63 2.00 -7.10
CA ARG A 20 17.35 0.56 -6.97
C ARG A 20 16.63 0.23 -5.67
N SER A 21 16.89 0.99 -4.61
CA SER A 21 16.17 0.85 -3.34
C SER A 21 14.73 1.31 -3.49
N CYS A 22 14.47 2.33 -4.32
CA CYS A 22 13.12 2.79 -4.64
C CYS A 22 12.26 1.74 -5.39
N ALA A 23 12.88 0.75 -6.04
CA ALA A 23 12.18 -0.31 -6.76
C ALA A 23 11.52 -1.36 -5.84
N ASN A 24 11.93 -1.45 -4.59
CA ASN A 24 11.37 -2.33 -3.58
C ASN A 24 10.81 -1.51 -2.43
N VAL A 25 9.55 -1.10 -2.57
CA VAL A 25 8.83 -0.43 -1.49
C VAL A 25 8.68 -1.41 -0.32
N ASP A 26 9.43 -1.18 0.74
CA ASP A 26 9.26 -1.90 2.00
C ASP A 26 8.20 -1.21 2.85
N LEU A 27 6.98 -1.74 2.78
CA LEU A 27 5.84 -1.22 3.52
C LEU A 27 6.10 -1.14 5.04
N ARG A 28 6.92 -2.06 5.56
CA ARG A 28 7.28 -2.05 6.98
C ARG A 28 8.16 -0.86 7.32
N ALA A 29 9.19 -0.61 6.53
CA ALA A 29 10.09 0.52 6.74
C ALA A 29 9.33 1.86 6.66
N THR A 30 8.43 2.00 5.69
CA THR A 30 7.58 3.19 5.55
C THR A 30 6.71 3.43 6.79
N ILE A 31 6.10 2.37 7.35
CA ILE A 31 5.24 2.51 8.54
C ILE A 31 6.06 2.84 9.79
N GLU A 32 7.25 2.27 9.94
CA GLU A 32 8.09 2.44 11.13
C GLU A 32 8.87 3.76 11.10
N LEU A 33 9.30 4.23 9.94
CA LEU A 33 10.22 5.37 9.81
C LEU A 33 9.55 6.66 9.33
N ASP A 34 8.62 6.56 8.38
CA ASP A 34 8.16 7.72 7.63
C ASP A 34 6.71 8.11 7.92
N SER A 35 5.87 7.19 8.44
CA SER A 35 4.44 7.47 8.60
C SER A 35 4.05 7.91 10.00
N GLU A 36 3.54 9.12 10.11
CA GLU A 36 2.84 9.59 11.30
C GLU A 36 1.42 8.99 11.38
N CYS A 37 0.85 8.91 12.59
CA CYS A 37 -0.50 8.39 12.78
C CYS A 37 -1.59 9.18 12.04
N HIS A 38 -1.33 10.45 11.73
CA HIS A 38 -2.22 11.35 11.01
C HIS A 38 -2.12 11.23 9.49
N THR A 39 -1.06 10.62 8.97
CA THR A 39 -0.79 10.51 7.54
C THR A 39 -1.39 9.21 6.99
N PRO A 40 -2.41 9.27 6.12
CA PRO A 40 -2.91 8.08 5.45
C PRO A 40 -1.86 7.50 4.50
N ILE A 41 -1.82 6.18 4.38
CA ILE A 41 -0.95 5.48 3.44
C ILE A 41 -1.78 5.06 2.23
N MET A 42 -1.49 5.68 1.08
CA MET A 42 -2.16 5.39 -0.17
C MET A 42 -1.39 4.33 -0.96
N LEU A 43 -2.02 3.20 -1.23
CA LEU A 43 -1.46 2.08 -1.96
C LEU A 43 -2.03 2.06 -3.38
N CYS A 44 -1.26 2.50 -4.35
CA CYS A 44 -1.65 2.48 -5.76
C CYS A 44 -1.12 1.22 -6.43
N SER A 45 -1.99 0.42 -7.00
CA SER A 45 -1.62 -0.82 -7.68
C SER A 45 -2.05 -0.83 -9.14
N GLY A 46 -1.19 -1.37 -10.00
CA GLY A 46 -1.49 -1.61 -11.41
C GLY A 46 -2.49 -2.76 -11.61
N HIS A 47 -2.97 -2.93 -12.83
CA HIS A 47 -3.89 -4.00 -13.20
C HIS A 47 -3.36 -5.39 -12.82
N GLY A 48 -4.21 -6.20 -12.18
CA GLY A 48 -3.86 -7.57 -11.79
C GLY A 48 -2.97 -7.67 -10.55
N GLN A 49 -2.70 -6.57 -9.86
CA GLN A 49 -2.04 -6.58 -8.55
C GLN A 49 -2.96 -6.01 -7.49
N ASP A 50 -2.98 -6.66 -6.35
CA ASP A 50 -3.68 -6.16 -5.16
C ASP A 50 -2.66 -5.84 -4.07
N ALA A 51 -2.41 -4.54 -3.88
CA ALA A 51 -1.50 -4.06 -2.85
C ALA A 51 -2.05 -4.30 -1.44
N SER A 52 -3.36 -4.47 -1.29
CA SER A 52 -4.01 -4.67 0.01
C SER A 52 -3.56 -5.96 0.69
N THR A 53 -3.28 -7.02 -0.07
CA THR A 53 -2.76 -8.29 0.46
C THR A 53 -1.40 -8.14 1.17
N ARG A 54 -0.63 -7.10 0.84
CA ARG A 54 0.63 -6.80 1.52
C ARG A 54 0.39 -6.24 2.92
N VAL A 55 -0.66 -5.42 3.08
CA VAL A 55 -1.08 -4.90 4.38
C VAL A 55 -1.58 -6.04 5.27
N ASP A 56 -2.40 -6.96 4.71
CA ASP A 56 -2.89 -8.13 5.45
C ASP A 56 -1.72 -8.97 6.00
N LYS A 57 -0.75 -9.28 5.14
CA LYS A 57 0.45 -10.04 5.55
C LYS A 57 1.25 -9.30 6.62
N LEU A 58 1.43 -7.99 6.46
CA LEU A 58 2.17 -7.18 7.43
C LEU A 58 1.45 -7.09 8.77
N ALA A 59 0.13 -6.89 8.77
CA ALA A 59 -0.68 -6.87 9.98
C ALA A 59 -0.59 -8.20 10.74
N MET A 60 -0.62 -9.34 10.02
CA MET A 60 -0.41 -10.67 10.61
C MET A 60 0.98 -10.82 11.23
N LEU A 61 2.04 -10.38 10.53
CA LEU A 61 3.42 -10.46 11.01
C LEU A 61 3.63 -9.61 12.27
N LEU A 62 3.05 -8.41 12.31
CA LEU A 62 3.15 -7.48 13.43
C LEU A 62 2.11 -7.74 14.53
N LYS A 63 1.24 -8.74 14.35
CA LYS A 63 0.12 -9.07 15.26
C LYS A 63 -0.77 -7.86 15.56
N LYS A 64 -1.03 -7.03 14.53
CA LYS A 64 -1.91 -5.87 14.62
C LYS A 64 -3.32 -6.25 14.19
N GLU A 65 -4.31 -5.71 14.90
CA GLU A 65 -5.71 -5.86 14.48
C GLU A 65 -5.98 -4.98 13.27
N LEU A 66 -6.49 -5.58 12.20
CA LEU A 66 -6.83 -4.92 10.95
C LEU A 66 -8.33 -4.99 10.71
N ALA A 67 -8.96 -3.84 10.52
CA ALA A 67 -10.35 -3.72 10.09
C ALA A 67 -10.38 -3.42 8.59
N ASP A 68 -10.95 -4.32 7.79
CA ASP A 68 -11.00 -4.24 6.34
C ASP A 68 -12.40 -3.85 5.83
N VAL A 69 -12.46 -2.96 4.83
CA VAL A 69 -13.69 -2.55 4.14
C VAL A 69 -13.44 -2.45 2.64
N ALA A 70 -14.27 -3.14 1.85
CA ALA A 70 -14.31 -2.96 0.41
C ALA A 70 -15.30 -1.84 0.05
N MET A 71 -14.79 -0.77 -0.58
CA MET A 71 -15.61 0.36 -1.02
C MET A 71 -16.35 0.02 -2.30
N GLY A 72 -17.53 0.65 -2.51
CA GLY A 72 -18.32 0.46 -3.74
C GLY A 72 -19.82 0.63 -3.54
N SER A 73 -20.31 0.67 -2.31
CA SER A 73 -21.71 0.91 -1.98
C SER A 73 -21.87 2.00 -0.93
N SER A 74 -23.08 2.56 -0.81
CA SER A 74 -23.39 3.53 0.25
C SER A 74 -23.26 2.94 1.66
N GLU A 75 -23.57 1.65 1.80
CA GLU A 75 -23.43 0.93 3.06
C GLU A 75 -21.97 0.78 3.46
N SER A 76 -21.07 0.53 2.49
CA SER A 76 -19.64 0.42 2.76
C SER A 76 -19.03 1.73 3.26
N ILE A 77 -19.55 2.89 2.82
CA ILE A 77 -19.15 4.20 3.33
C ILE A 77 -19.48 4.36 4.81
N SER A 78 -20.70 3.97 5.21
CA SER A 78 -21.12 4.02 6.61
C SER A 78 -20.28 3.09 7.50
N ASP A 79 -19.98 1.87 7.01
CA ASP A 79 -19.13 0.91 7.72
C ASP A 79 -17.69 1.41 7.83
N ALA A 80 -17.14 1.98 6.76
CA ALA A 80 -15.82 2.59 6.76
C ALA A 80 -15.69 3.69 7.82
N MET A 81 -16.67 4.60 7.89
CA MET A 81 -16.67 5.66 8.89
C MET A 81 -16.71 5.13 10.33
N LYS A 82 -17.51 4.10 10.60
CA LYS A 82 -17.57 3.44 11.92
C LYS A 82 -16.23 2.79 12.28
N LYS A 83 -15.62 2.07 11.32
CA LYS A 83 -14.33 1.40 11.53
C LYS A 83 -13.20 2.40 11.72
N ILE A 84 -13.17 3.51 10.96
CA ILE A 84 -12.21 4.59 11.16
C ILE A 84 -12.39 5.19 12.56
N ALA A 85 -13.62 5.58 12.95
CA ALA A 85 -13.88 6.17 14.25
C ALA A 85 -13.48 5.25 15.43
N ASN A 86 -13.72 3.94 15.27
CA ASN A 86 -13.28 2.96 16.25
C ASN A 86 -11.75 2.79 16.24
N GLY A 87 -11.15 2.67 15.05
CA GLY A 87 -9.70 2.51 14.89
C GLY A 87 -8.92 3.69 15.47
N VAL A 88 -9.38 4.92 15.23
CA VAL A 88 -8.79 6.15 15.79
C VAL A 88 -8.74 6.10 17.31
N LYS A 89 -9.77 5.60 17.98
CA LYS A 89 -9.85 5.49 19.44
C LYS A 89 -9.04 4.32 20.01
N THR A 90 -9.05 3.19 19.32
CA THR A 90 -8.46 1.93 19.82
C THR A 90 -7.03 1.68 19.33
N GLY A 91 -6.55 2.46 18.34
CA GLY A 91 -5.25 2.25 17.71
C GLY A 91 -5.21 1.07 16.73
N LYS A 92 -6.37 0.58 16.27
CA LYS A 92 -6.45 -0.48 15.25
C LYS A 92 -6.14 0.05 13.86
N TRP A 93 -5.58 -0.80 13.04
CA TRP A 93 -5.36 -0.49 11.64
C TRP A 93 -6.65 -0.60 10.84
N VAL A 94 -6.83 0.29 9.88
CA VAL A 94 -7.99 0.28 8.98
C VAL A 94 -7.52 0.25 7.54
N LEU A 95 -8.03 -0.70 6.76
CA LEU A 95 -7.74 -0.86 5.34
C LEU A 95 -9.03 -0.65 4.53
N LEU A 96 -9.03 0.36 3.69
CA LEU A 96 -10.11 0.62 2.74
C LEU A 96 -9.67 0.19 1.35
N ARG A 97 -10.35 -0.81 0.78
CA ARG A 97 -10.07 -1.32 -0.57
C ARG A 97 -10.92 -0.62 -1.61
N ASN A 98 -10.34 -0.45 -2.80
CA ASN A 98 -11.03 0.12 -3.96
C ASN A 98 -11.62 1.51 -3.68
N VAL A 99 -10.89 2.36 -2.97
CA VAL A 99 -11.38 3.69 -2.57
C VAL A 99 -11.76 4.57 -3.76
N HIS A 100 -11.21 4.30 -4.95
CA HIS A 100 -11.53 5.00 -6.19
C HIS A 100 -12.99 4.83 -6.64
N LEU A 101 -13.71 3.82 -6.13
CA LEU A 101 -15.13 3.63 -6.42
C LEU A 101 -16.04 4.62 -5.67
N SER A 102 -15.51 5.31 -4.67
CA SER A 102 -16.25 6.28 -3.84
C SER A 102 -15.53 7.63 -3.79
N ASN A 103 -15.18 8.16 -4.95
CA ASN A 103 -14.34 9.34 -5.08
C ASN A 103 -14.92 10.59 -4.38
N GLU A 104 -16.22 10.84 -4.50
CA GLU A 104 -16.88 11.97 -3.84
C GLU A 104 -16.74 11.92 -2.31
N TRP A 105 -16.82 10.73 -1.74
CA TRP A 105 -16.65 10.54 -0.31
C TRP A 105 -15.21 10.82 0.14
N LEU A 106 -14.20 10.57 -0.69
CA LEU A 106 -12.81 10.84 -0.35
C LEU A 106 -12.52 12.31 -0.04
N TYR A 107 -13.23 13.25 -0.70
CA TYR A 107 -13.15 14.68 -0.34
C TYR A 107 -13.68 14.97 1.06
N SER A 108 -14.68 14.22 1.51
CA SER A 108 -15.22 14.33 2.87
C SER A 108 -14.31 13.66 3.90
N LEU A 109 -13.69 12.55 3.54
CA LEU A 109 -12.76 11.80 4.40
C LEU A 109 -11.58 12.68 4.83
N GLU A 110 -10.98 13.43 3.90
CA GLU A 110 -9.86 14.31 4.20
C GLU A 110 -10.20 15.36 5.28
N LYS A 111 -11.41 15.95 5.17
CA LYS A 111 -11.90 16.92 6.14
C LYS A 111 -12.13 16.30 7.52
N HIS A 112 -12.61 15.06 7.55
CA HIS A 112 -12.85 14.35 8.78
C HIS A 112 -11.56 14.00 9.52
N LEU A 113 -10.54 13.53 8.80
CA LEU A 113 -9.25 13.15 9.41
C LEU A 113 -8.54 14.31 10.11
N LYS A 114 -8.73 15.55 9.64
CA LYS A 114 -8.11 16.73 10.23
C LYS A 114 -8.55 17.05 11.66
N ASN A 115 -9.75 16.65 12.03
CA ASN A 115 -10.39 17.05 13.28
C ASN A 115 -10.44 15.93 14.33
N LEU A 116 -9.72 14.84 14.11
CA LEU A 116 -9.74 13.68 15.00
C LEU A 116 -8.48 13.63 15.87
N ASP A 117 -8.67 13.38 17.16
CA ASP A 117 -7.57 12.98 18.05
C ASP A 117 -7.20 11.52 17.76
N ILE A 118 -6.09 11.33 17.05
CA ILE A 118 -5.71 10.03 16.50
C ILE A 118 -4.76 9.32 17.45
N HIS A 119 -5.08 8.07 17.80
CA HIS A 119 -4.23 7.22 18.63
C HIS A 119 -2.90 6.91 17.90
N ALA A 120 -1.77 6.97 18.58
CA ALA A 120 -0.42 6.82 18.01
C ALA A 120 -0.20 5.52 17.19
N ASN A 121 -0.89 4.44 17.57
CA ASN A 121 -0.79 3.15 16.86
C ASN A 121 -1.75 3.02 15.67
N PHE A 122 -2.64 3.97 15.47
CA PHE A 122 -3.59 3.94 14.35
C PHE A 122 -2.86 4.11 13.02
N ARG A 123 -3.26 3.36 12.02
CA ARG A 123 -2.81 3.55 10.62
C ARG A 123 -4.00 3.35 9.69
N LEU A 124 -4.12 4.26 8.74
CA LEU A 124 -5.15 4.22 7.70
C LEU A 124 -4.52 3.90 6.35
N PHE A 125 -4.92 2.78 5.77
CA PHE A 125 -4.48 2.33 4.46
C PHE A 125 -5.61 2.51 3.45
N LEU A 126 -5.30 3.12 2.32
CA LEU A 126 -6.22 3.40 1.23
C LEU A 126 -5.71 2.69 -0.03
N ALA A 127 -6.36 1.60 -0.45
CA ALA A 127 -5.97 0.88 -1.65
C ALA A 127 -6.77 1.35 -2.86
N SER A 128 -6.06 1.77 -3.90
CA SER A 128 -6.64 2.32 -5.13
C SER A 128 -6.00 1.73 -6.39
N SER A 129 -6.72 1.80 -7.50
CA SER A 129 -6.13 1.56 -8.82
C SER A 129 -5.22 2.73 -9.23
N MET A 130 -4.11 2.42 -9.91
CA MET A 130 -3.13 3.40 -10.36
C MET A 130 -3.70 4.44 -11.34
N ASN A 131 -4.69 4.05 -12.15
CA ASN A 131 -5.30 4.91 -13.16
C ASN A 131 -6.54 5.68 -12.63
N ALA A 132 -6.80 5.61 -11.34
CA ALA A 132 -7.95 6.27 -10.75
C ALA A 132 -7.72 7.77 -10.58
N VAL A 133 -8.77 8.55 -10.80
CA VAL A 133 -8.77 9.97 -10.47
C VAL A 133 -9.05 10.10 -8.97
N LEU A 134 -8.06 10.55 -8.22
CA LEU A 134 -8.15 10.73 -6.77
C LEU A 134 -8.07 12.21 -6.39
N PRO A 135 -8.65 12.63 -5.26
CA PRO A 135 -8.55 14.00 -4.79
C PRO A 135 -7.09 14.44 -4.58
N PRO A 136 -6.62 15.51 -5.23
CA PRO A 136 -5.21 15.92 -5.15
C PRO A 136 -4.80 16.33 -3.73
N GLU A 137 -5.70 16.88 -2.94
CA GLU A 137 -5.43 17.26 -1.55
C GLU A 137 -5.19 16.02 -0.66
N LEU A 138 -5.94 14.94 -0.89
CA LEU A 138 -5.74 13.68 -0.18
C LEU A 138 -4.39 13.06 -0.55
N LEU A 139 -4.02 13.09 -1.84
CA LEU A 139 -2.72 12.59 -2.30
C LEU A 139 -1.54 13.36 -1.70
N ARG A 140 -1.65 14.69 -1.60
CA ARG A 140 -0.60 15.54 -1.00
C ARG A 140 -0.37 15.27 0.48
N LYS A 141 -1.41 14.81 1.19
CA LYS A 141 -1.38 14.51 2.62
C LYS A 141 -1.16 13.04 2.93
N SER A 142 -1.12 12.21 1.92
CA SER A 142 -0.92 10.77 2.04
C SER A 142 0.49 10.40 1.66
N GLU A 143 1.02 9.39 2.32
CA GLU A 143 2.19 8.66 1.86
C GLU A 143 1.77 7.77 0.69
N VAL A 144 2.24 8.07 -0.53
CA VAL A 144 1.80 7.37 -1.74
C VAL A 144 2.82 6.30 -2.12
N LEU A 145 2.41 5.05 -2.02
CA LEU A 145 3.19 3.89 -2.41
C LEU A 145 2.65 3.28 -3.70
N ILE A 146 3.49 3.20 -4.72
CA ILE A 146 3.11 2.69 -6.04
C ILE A 146 3.65 1.28 -6.21
N PHE A 147 2.76 0.35 -6.51
CA PHE A 147 3.09 -1.06 -6.75
C PHE A 147 2.85 -1.39 -8.23
N GLU A 148 3.92 -1.31 -9.01
CA GLU A 148 3.89 -1.72 -10.41
C GLU A 148 4.40 -3.15 -10.61
N GLN A 149 3.91 -3.78 -11.68
CA GLN A 149 4.54 -5.02 -12.14
C GLN A 149 5.85 -4.67 -12.83
N ASN A 150 6.91 -5.39 -12.46
CA ASN A 150 8.13 -5.31 -13.22
C ASN A 150 7.85 -5.79 -14.66
N PRO A 151 8.08 -4.96 -15.67
CA PRO A 151 7.89 -5.35 -17.04
C PRO A 151 8.95 -6.39 -17.41
N GLY A 152 8.56 -7.64 -17.53
CA GLY A 152 9.41 -8.68 -18.04
C GLY A 152 9.12 -10.07 -17.49
N ILE A 153 9.00 -11.04 -18.37
CA ILE A 153 8.72 -12.45 -18.04
C ILE A 153 9.79 -13.01 -17.10
N LYS A 154 11.07 -12.69 -17.34
CA LYS A 154 12.19 -13.16 -16.51
C LYS A 154 12.07 -12.71 -15.04
N THR A 155 11.70 -11.45 -14.81
CA THR A 155 11.55 -10.89 -13.47
C THR A 155 10.34 -11.46 -12.75
N THR A 156 9.23 -11.64 -13.50
CA THR A 156 8.01 -12.25 -12.98
C THR A 156 8.24 -13.71 -12.58
N ILE A 157 8.91 -14.49 -13.42
CA ILE A 157 9.27 -15.89 -13.12
C ILE A 157 10.20 -15.96 -11.90
N ARG A 158 11.24 -15.10 -11.83
CA ARG A 158 12.16 -15.09 -10.69
C ARG A 158 11.43 -14.78 -9.38
N ARG A 159 10.53 -13.79 -9.37
CA ARG A 159 9.70 -13.45 -8.20
C ARG A 159 8.79 -14.61 -7.82
N PHE A 160 8.14 -15.24 -8.80
CA PHE A 160 7.30 -16.41 -8.55
C PHE A 160 8.10 -17.55 -7.93
N LEU A 161 9.25 -17.88 -8.48
CA LEU A 161 10.11 -18.93 -7.95
C LEU A 161 10.62 -18.62 -6.54
N SER A 162 10.98 -17.38 -6.23
CA SER A 162 11.40 -16.97 -4.89
C SER A 162 10.25 -16.94 -3.87
N SER A 163 9.01 -16.87 -4.32
CA SER A 163 7.82 -16.92 -3.44
C SER A 163 7.36 -18.35 -3.13
N LEU A 164 7.91 -19.36 -3.81
CA LEU A 164 7.55 -20.76 -3.55
C LEU A 164 8.19 -21.22 -2.23
N PRO A 165 7.41 -21.82 -1.31
CA PRO A 165 7.96 -22.43 -0.12
C PRO A 165 8.94 -23.56 -0.48
N GLU A 166 10.08 -23.65 0.21
CA GLU A 166 11.10 -24.70 -0.03
C GLU A 166 10.52 -26.12 0.03
N GLU A 167 9.51 -26.33 0.86
CA GLU A 167 8.79 -27.61 0.97
C GLU A 167 8.11 -28.05 -0.33
N ARG A 168 7.70 -27.11 -1.19
CA ARG A 168 7.11 -27.42 -2.50
C ARG A 168 8.16 -27.69 -3.57
N VAL A 169 9.33 -27.07 -3.45
CA VAL A 169 10.43 -27.24 -4.41
C VAL A 169 11.09 -28.62 -4.24
N ASN A 170 11.13 -29.12 -2.99
CA ASN A 170 11.81 -30.39 -2.64
C ASN A 170 10.87 -31.61 -2.65
N ARG A 171 9.61 -31.49 -3.05
CA ARG A 171 8.75 -32.66 -3.24
C ARG A 171 9.29 -33.50 -4.40
N LYS A 172 9.78 -34.70 -4.07
CA LYS A 172 10.10 -35.73 -5.09
C LYS A 172 8.83 -36.02 -5.91
N PRO A 173 8.92 -36.19 -7.24
CA PRO A 173 7.79 -36.65 -8.01
C PRO A 173 7.29 -37.97 -7.41
N LEU A 174 5.98 -38.09 -7.27
CA LEU A 174 5.32 -39.35 -6.94
C LEU A 174 5.59 -40.30 -8.11
N GLU A 175 6.33 -41.36 -7.86
CA GLU A 175 6.49 -42.49 -8.79
C GLU A 175 5.15 -43.18 -9.03
#